data_df84a0f25327a7029be7eecd440a06f1
#
_entry.id   df84a0f25327a7029be7eecd440a06f1
#
_cell.length_a   1.000
_cell.length_b   1.000
_cell.length_c   1.000
_cell.angle_alpha   90.00
_cell.angle_beta   90.00
_cell.angle_gamma   90.00
#
_symmetry.space_group_name_H-M   'P 1'
#
loop_
_entity.id
_entity.type
_entity.pdbx_description
1 polymer ?
#
loop_
_entity_poly.entity_id
_entity_poly.type
_entity_poly.pdbx_seq_one_letter_code
_entity_poly.pdbx_strand_id
1 'polypeptide(L)'
;AYIYSAAFFKKMLLSVLSPYLLFSTLYIVTAFVFDGHTYTLGEMVVDMLTGSAAVHLGFFRALIGFYLVYPFLIRFFTKCRESGWLKYYFAAAAVLQISWKVLNNIQFETVLISYLLMGTMFLRYLVYFSLGMAAYYYKKEFLEWIGRNRKFLVWLLIIFIPLVTVCWLEKYYWKTYYILEFICFPLNMFLYTILIAMLFYHSEDIDRKNTLQKRFVLYLGNYSFGIFLIHIFFMYLCT
;
A
#
# COMPACT_ATOMS: atom_id res chain seq x y z
N ALA A 1 14.22 -16.54 13.50
CA ALA A 1 12.86 -17.05 13.51
C ALA A 1 11.88 -16.04 14.14
N TYR A 2 11.46 -15.06 13.39
CA TYR A 2 10.57 -13.97 13.82
C TYR A 2 9.10 -14.29 13.48
N ILE A 3 8.67 -15.52 13.66
CA ILE A 3 7.38 -15.91 13.12
C ILE A 3 6.42 -16.09 14.28
N TYR A 4 5.41 -15.20 14.40
CA TYR A 4 4.36 -15.23 15.44
C TYR A 4 4.89 -15.21 16.89
N SER A 5 5.84 -14.35 17.18
CA SER A 5 6.20 -14.08 18.59
C SER A 5 5.20 -13.08 19.19
N ALA A 6 4.98 -13.16 20.51
CA ALA A 6 4.18 -12.15 21.22
C ALA A 6 4.70 -10.72 20.97
N ALA A 7 6.03 -10.56 20.79
CA ALA A 7 6.66 -9.30 20.44
C ALA A 7 6.24 -8.79 19.06
N PHE A 8 6.07 -9.66 18.05
CA PHE A 8 5.58 -9.28 16.73
C PHE A 8 4.15 -8.74 16.81
N PHE A 9 3.25 -9.45 17.49
CA PHE A 9 1.87 -9.01 17.65
C PHE A 9 1.75 -7.73 18.49
N LYS A 10 2.53 -7.61 19.57
CA LYS A 10 2.60 -6.39 20.36
C LYS A 10 3.06 -5.19 19.54
N LYS A 11 4.09 -5.37 18.71
CA LYS A 11 4.59 -4.32 17.80
C LYS A 11 3.52 -3.93 16.78
N MET A 12 2.83 -4.88 16.16
CA MET A 12 1.73 -4.62 15.23
C MET A 12 0.59 -3.84 15.93
N LEU A 13 0.18 -4.30 17.10
CA LEU A 13 -0.90 -3.67 17.88
C LEU A 13 -0.56 -2.20 18.20
N LEU A 14 0.64 -1.95 18.72
CA LEU A 14 1.02 -0.60 19.15
C LEU A 14 1.37 0.33 17.97
N SER A 15 2.01 -0.18 16.93
CA SER A 15 2.51 0.67 15.84
C SER A 15 1.52 0.85 14.68
N VAL A 16 0.53 -0.02 14.55
CA VAL A 16 -0.42 0.01 13.42
C VAL A 16 -1.85 0.12 13.92
N LEU A 17 -2.31 -0.83 14.73
CA LEU A 17 -3.72 -0.89 15.12
C LEU A 17 -4.12 0.24 16.04
N SER A 18 -3.28 0.60 17.02
CA SER A 18 -3.59 1.68 17.98
C SER A 18 -3.72 3.05 17.28
N PRO A 19 -2.77 3.52 16.45
CA PRO A 19 -2.94 4.74 15.66
C PRO A 19 -4.13 4.66 14.71
N TYR A 20 -4.35 3.51 14.07
CA TYR A 20 -5.50 3.31 13.19
C TYR A 20 -6.83 3.55 13.90
N LEU A 21 -7.05 2.95 15.06
CA LEU A 21 -8.28 3.13 15.84
C LEU A 21 -8.45 4.58 16.31
N LEU A 22 -7.35 5.20 16.77
CA LEU A 22 -7.37 6.60 17.19
C LEU A 22 -7.82 7.52 16.04
N PHE A 23 -7.22 7.38 14.85
CA PHE A 23 -7.57 8.22 13.73
C PHE A 23 -8.92 7.87 13.11
N SER A 24 -9.35 6.60 13.12
CA SER A 24 -10.71 6.22 12.73
C SER A 24 -11.74 6.92 13.61
N THR A 25 -11.54 6.93 14.93
CA THR A 25 -12.40 7.67 15.87
C THR A 25 -12.39 9.17 15.59
N LEU A 26 -11.21 9.75 15.35
CA LEU A 26 -11.07 11.17 15.02
C LEU A 26 -11.88 11.53 13.77
N TYR A 27 -11.79 10.72 12.69
CA TYR A 27 -12.53 10.98 11.45
C TYR A 27 -14.03 10.81 11.61
N ILE A 28 -14.52 9.85 12.39
CA ILE A 28 -15.93 9.71 12.72
C ILE A 28 -16.44 10.94 13.47
N VAL A 29 -15.68 11.42 14.45
CA VAL A 29 -16.02 12.64 15.19
C VAL A 29 -16.00 13.87 14.26
N THR A 30 -15.03 13.96 13.37
CA THR A 30 -14.94 15.04 12.39
C THR A 30 -16.16 15.06 11.47
N ALA A 31 -16.57 13.92 10.91
CA ALA A 31 -17.76 13.81 10.07
C ALA A 31 -19.04 14.17 10.85
N PHE A 32 -19.13 13.80 12.12
CA PHE A 32 -20.26 14.21 12.96
C PHE A 32 -20.31 15.72 13.17
N VAL A 33 -19.18 16.36 13.47
CA VAL A 33 -19.11 17.79 13.84
C VAL A 33 -19.22 18.70 12.60
N PHE A 34 -18.53 18.36 11.50
CA PHE A 34 -18.44 19.24 10.32
C PHE A 34 -19.47 18.90 9.24
N ASP A 35 -19.74 17.62 9.01
CA ASP A 35 -20.66 17.20 7.96
C ASP A 35 -22.09 16.94 8.47
N GLY A 36 -22.31 17.03 9.80
CA GLY A 36 -23.59 16.77 10.44
C GLY A 36 -24.05 15.31 10.32
N HIS A 37 -23.13 14.39 9.98
CA HIS A 37 -23.45 12.98 9.78
C HIS A 37 -23.73 12.30 11.12
N THR A 38 -24.94 11.76 11.29
CA THR A 38 -25.31 11.03 12.51
C THR A 38 -24.96 9.56 12.37
N TYR A 39 -24.16 9.06 13.29
CA TYR A 39 -23.76 7.65 13.33
C TYR A 39 -24.55 6.87 14.39
N THR A 40 -25.01 5.70 14.02
CA THR A 40 -25.36 4.66 14.99
C THR A 40 -24.10 3.98 15.51
N LEU A 41 -24.15 3.38 16.70
CA LEU A 41 -23.02 2.59 17.24
C LEU A 41 -22.60 1.46 16.28
N GLY A 42 -23.57 0.83 15.60
CA GLY A 42 -23.29 -0.20 14.60
C GLY A 42 -22.49 0.32 13.42
N GLU A 43 -22.85 1.46 12.85
CA GLU A 43 -22.14 2.12 11.75
C GLU A 43 -20.72 2.51 12.17
N MET A 44 -20.53 3.08 13.35
CA MET A 44 -19.19 3.41 13.87
C MET A 44 -18.28 2.18 13.93
N VAL A 45 -18.80 1.07 14.46
CA VAL A 45 -18.03 -0.19 14.55
C VAL A 45 -17.72 -0.74 13.16
N VAL A 46 -18.68 -0.71 12.24
CA VAL A 46 -18.47 -1.16 10.84
C VAL A 46 -17.42 -0.29 10.16
N ASP A 47 -17.50 1.03 10.28
CA ASP A 47 -16.54 1.95 9.68
C ASP A 47 -15.13 1.80 10.27
N MET A 48 -15.03 1.56 11.58
CA MET A 48 -13.75 1.23 12.21
C MET A 48 -13.19 -0.12 11.73
N LEU A 49 -14.00 -1.14 11.53
CA LEU A 49 -13.54 -2.46 11.08
C LEU A 49 -13.22 -2.47 9.59
N THR A 50 -13.97 -1.70 8.80
CA THR A 50 -13.81 -1.64 7.36
C THR A 50 -12.84 -0.56 6.88
N GLY A 51 -12.40 0.33 7.75
CA GLY A 51 -11.58 1.49 7.38
C GLY A 51 -12.32 2.49 6.51
N SER A 52 -13.65 2.53 6.61
CA SER A 52 -14.50 3.42 5.82
C SER A 52 -14.63 4.81 6.42
N ALA A 53 -14.18 5.01 7.66
CA ALA A 53 -14.18 6.31 8.33
C ALA A 53 -13.40 7.39 7.56
N ALA A 54 -12.41 7.01 6.75
CA ALA A 54 -11.78 7.89 5.76
C ALA A 54 -11.16 7.06 4.63
N VAL A 55 -11.18 7.57 3.41
CA VAL A 55 -10.76 6.84 2.20
C VAL A 55 -9.36 6.22 2.30
N HIS A 56 -8.40 6.95 2.87
CA HIS A 56 -7.02 6.49 3.02
C HIS A 56 -6.86 5.42 4.11
N LEU A 57 -7.78 5.34 5.08
CA LEU A 57 -7.75 4.31 6.13
C LEU A 57 -8.01 2.90 5.57
N GLY A 58 -8.64 2.78 4.40
CA GLY A 58 -8.79 1.50 3.70
C GLY A 58 -7.46 0.77 3.45
N PHE A 59 -6.33 1.49 3.37
CA PHE A 59 -5.01 0.88 3.27
C PHE A 59 -4.64 0.01 4.47
N PHE A 60 -5.12 0.36 5.67
CA PHE A 60 -4.85 -0.42 6.89
C PHE A 60 -5.42 -1.84 6.84
N ARG A 61 -6.54 -2.04 6.15
CA ARG A 61 -7.09 -3.39 5.94
C ARG A 61 -6.08 -4.26 5.19
N ALA A 62 -5.48 -3.72 4.13
CA ALA A 62 -4.44 -4.44 3.39
C ALA A 62 -3.21 -4.69 4.27
N LEU A 63 -2.79 -3.70 5.05
CA LEU A 63 -1.62 -3.81 5.93
C LEU A 63 -1.85 -4.86 7.03
N ILE A 64 -2.99 -4.84 7.71
CA ILE A 64 -3.36 -5.85 8.72
C ILE A 64 -3.43 -7.23 8.08
N GLY A 65 -4.05 -7.35 6.90
CA GLY A 65 -4.09 -8.60 6.14
C GLY A 65 -2.70 -9.15 5.85
N PHE A 66 -1.76 -8.31 5.43
CA PHE A 66 -0.36 -8.72 5.25
C PHE A 66 0.30 -9.16 6.55
N TYR A 67 0.08 -8.46 7.66
CA TYR A 67 0.63 -8.90 8.96
C TYR A 67 0.16 -10.30 9.34
N LEU A 68 -1.11 -10.62 9.08
CA LEU A 68 -1.69 -11.94 9.39
C LEU A 68 -1.14 -13.04 8.47
N VAL A 69 -0.97 -12.73 7.17
CA VAL A 69 -0.57 -13.71 6.16
C VAL A 69 0.96 -13.76 5.97
N TYR A 70 1.69 -12.75 6.42
CA TYR A 70 3.14 -12.62 6.23
C TYR A 70 3.95 -13.88 6.56
N PRO A 71 3.72 -14.58 7.69
CA PRO A 71 4.53 -15.76 8.01
C PRO A 71 4.33 -16.91 7.04
N PHE A 72 3.15 -17.04 6.44
CA PHE A 72 2.88 -18.01 5.38
C PHE A 72 3.55 -17.58 4.08
N LEU A 73 3.40 -16.30 3.72
CA LEU A 73 4.00 -15.74 2.51
C LEU A 73 5.53 -15.87 2.53
N ILE A 74 6.19 -15.54 3.65
CA ILE A 74 7.64 -15.62 3.74
C ILE A 74 8.16 -17.06 3.68
N ARG A 75 7.46 -18.02 4.31
CA ARG A 75 7.83 -19.43 4.23
C ARG A 75 7.68 -19.94 2.80
N PHE A 76 6.56 -19.64 2.15
CA PHE A 76 6.30 -20.07 0.79
C PHE A 76 7.28 -19.43 -0.20
N PHE A 77 7.53 -18.12 -0.06
CA PHE A 77 8.52 -17.41 -0.85
C PHE A 77 9.92 -18.04 -0.70
N THR A 78 10.37 -18.29 0.53
CA THR A 78 11.68 -18.89 0.80
C THR A 78 11.79 -20.28 0.18
N LYS A 79 10.77 -21.11 0.33
CA LYS A 79 10.72 -22.44 -0.27
C LYS A 79 10.80 -22.38 -1.80
N CYS A 80 10.03 -21.50 -2.44
CA CYS A 80 10.05 -21.31 -3.89
C CYS A 80 11.42 -20.77 -4.37
N ARG A 81 12.04 -19.90 -3.58
CA ARG A 81 13.39 -19.39 -3.87
C ARG A 81 14.43 -20.51 -3.84
N GLU A 82 14.44 -21.34 -2.78
CA GLU A 82 15.38 -22.45 -2.62
C GLU A 82 15.22 -23.53 -3.69
N SER A 83 13.99 -23.76 -4.13
CA SER A 83 13.66 -24.74 -5.18
C SER A 83 13.80 -24.18 -6.61
N GLY A 84 14.19 -22.93 -6.80
CA GLY A 84 14.26 -22.28 -8.13
C GLY A 84 12.89 -21.97 -8.76
N TRP A 85 11.80 -22.04 -7.98
CA TRP A 85 10.43 -21.87 -8.45
C TRP A 85 9.90 -20.43 -8.27
N LEU A 86 10.78 -19.48 -8.08
CA LEU A 86 10.41 -18.09 -7.78
C LEU A 86 9.55 -17.46 -8.90
N LYS A 87 9.80 -17.80 -10.17
CA LYS A 87 8.97 -17.35 -11.30
C LYS A 87 7.50 -17.80 -11.19
N TYR A 88 7.28 -19.02 -10.72
CA TYR A 88 5.92 -19.55 -10.52
C TYR A 88 5.22 -18.91 -9.31
N TYR A 89 5.99 -18.59 -8.27
CA TYR A 89 5.48 -17.82 -7.14
C TYR A 89 4.95 -16.45 -7.60
N PHE A 90 5.72 -15.71 -8.40
CA PHE A 90 5.28 -14.41 -8.92
C PHE A 90 4.11 -14.54 -9.90
N ALA A 91 4.10 -15.57 -10.74
CA ALA A 91 2.98 -15.83 -11.63
C ALA A 91 1.69 -16.11 -10.84
N ALA A 92 1.76 -16.95 -9.81
CA ALA A 92 0.62 -17.23 -8.92
C ALA A 92 0.15 -15.97 -8.18
N ALA A 93 1.08 -15.17 -7.65
CA ALA A 93 0.76 -13.90 -6.98
C ALA A 93 0.07 -12.93 -7.95
N ALA A 94 0.52 -12.83 -9.20
CA ALA A 94 -0.10 -12.00 -10.23
C ALA A 94 -1.50 -12.48 -10.59
N VAL A 95 -1.69 -13.78 -10.78
CA VAL A 95 -3.01 -14.37 -11.05
C VAL A 95 -3.97 -14.08 -9.90
N LEU A 96 -3.56 -14.30 -8.65
CA LEU A 96 -4.38 -14.00 -7.46
C LEU A 96 -4.75 -12.51 -7.38
N GLN A 97 -3.80 -11.62 -7.64
CA GLN A 97 -4.03 -10.17 -7.63
C GLN A 97 -5.03 -9.75 -8.72
N ILE A 98 -4.87 -10.26 -9.95
CA ILE A 98 -5.76 -9.97 -11.08
C ILE A 98 -7.15 -10.54 -10.81
N SER A 99 -7.24 -11.80 -10.37
CA SER A 99 -8.51 -12.45 -10.03
C SER A 99 -9.27 -11.67 -8.95
N TRP A 100 -8.56 -11.24 -7.91
CA TRP A 100 -9.16 -10.41 -6.86
C TRP A 100 -9.70 -9.10 -7.42
N LYS A 101 -8.95 -8.43 -8.30
CA LYS A 101 -9.39 -7.17 -8.94
C LYS A 101 -10.62 -7.38 -9.80
N VAL A 102 -10.66 -8.46 -10.59
CA VAL A 102 -11.83 -8.81 -11.42
C VAL A 102 -13.04 -9.07 -10.53
N LEU A 103 -12.88 -9.92 -9.51
CA LEU A 103 -13.97 -10.24 -8.57
C LEU A 103 -14.48 -8.99 -7.84
N ASN A 104 -13.60 -8.10 -7.41
CA ASN A 104 -13.99 -6.88 -6.71
C ASN A 104 -14.74 -5.87 -7.62
N ASN A 105 -14.54 -5.95 -8.95
CA ASN A 105 -15.28 -5.11 -9.91
C ASN A 105 -16.65 -5.68 -10.26
N ILE A 106 -16.92 -6.95 -9.95
CA ILE A 106 -18.23 -7.56 -10.10
C ILE A 106 -19.08 -7.12 -8.90
N GLN A 107 -20.20 -6.44 -9.17
CA GLN A 107 -21.14 -6.07 -8.11
C GLN A 107 -21.86 -7.34 -7.65
N PHE A 108 -21.48 -7.86 -6.50
CA PHE A 108 -22.19 -8.98 -5.88
C PHE A 108 -23.32 -8.44 -5.01
N GLU A 109 -24.53 -8.94 -5.23
CA GLU A 109 -25.71 -8.62 -4.40
C GLU A 109 -25.59 -9.21 -2.97
N THR A 110 -24.72 -10.20 -2.79
CA THR A 110 -24.54 -10.87 -1.50
C THR A 110 -23.58 -10.11 -0.59
N VAL A 111 -24.10 -9.64 0.51
CA VAL A 111 -23.35 -8.93 1.58
C VAL A 111 -22.12 -9.72 2.06
N LEU A 112 -22.26 -11.05 2.17
CA LEU A 112 -21.17 -11.95 2.58
C LEU A 112 -19.95 -11.87 1.66
N ILE A 113 -20.17 -11.88 0.33
CA ILE A 113 -19.07 -11.81 -0.64
C ILE A 113 -18.37 -10.46 -0.54
N SER A 114 -19.13 -9.36 -0.37
CA SER A 114 -18.59 -8.02 -0.18
C SER A 114 -17.67 -7.97 1.06
N TYR A 115 -18.07 -8.54 2.20
CA TYR A 115 -17.22 -8.62 3.39
C TYR A 115 -15.98 -9.49 3.20
N LEU A 116 -16.09 -10.62 2.48
CA LEU A 116 -14.94 -11.47 2.17
C LEU A 116 -13.93 -10.74 1.28
N LEU A 117 -14.39 -10.01 0.26
CA LEU A 117 -13.54 -9.19 -0.60
C LEU A 117 -12.88 -8.06 0.20
N MET A 118 -13.61 -7.42 1.11
CA MET A 118 -13.04 -6.43 2.02
C MET A 118 -11.93 -7.02 2.91
N GLY A 119 -12.14 -8.22 3.49
CA GLY A 119 -11.16 -8.90 4.32
C GLY A 119 -9.91 -9.35 3.56
N THR A 120 -10.03 -9.60 2.26
CA THR A 120 -8.93 -10.05 1.39
C THR A 120 -8.27 -8.92 0.60
N MET A 121 -8.48 -7.66 0.97
CA MET A 121 -7.95 -6.49 0.27
C MET A 121 -6.41 -6.49 0.11
N PHE A 122 -5.67 -7.20 0.96
CA PHE A 122 -4.22 -7.36 0.82
C PHE A 122 -3.83 -8.04 -0.50
N LEU A 123 -4.70 -8.88 -1.11
CA LEU A 123 -4.44 -9.51 -2.40
C LEU A 123 -4.28 -8.49 -3.53
N ARG A 124 -4.91 -7.32 -3.43
CA ARG A 124 -4.74 -6.19 -4.37
C ARG A 124 -3.28 -5.75 -4.51
N TYR A 125 -2.47 -5.97 -3.50
CA TYR A 125 -1.07 -5.51 -3.42
C TYR A 125 -0.07 -6.66 -3.33
N LEU A 126 -0.50 -7.90 -3.54
CA LEU A 126 0.29 -9.10 -3.27
C LEU A 126 1.59 -9.15 -4.06
N VAL A 127 1.57 -8.79 -5.36
CA VAL A 127 2.76 -8.76 -6.22
C VAL A 127 3.77 -7.73 -5.71
N TYR A 128 3.30 -6.54 -5.34
CA TYR A 128 4.17 -5.45 -4.86
C TYR A 128 4.82 -5.79 -3.52
N PHE A 129 4.04 -6.40 -2.62
CA PHE A 129 4.57 -6.91 -1.35
C PHE A 129 5.63 -7.99 -1.58
N SER A 130 5.38 -8.90 -2.51
CA SER A 130 6.30 -9.97 -2.90
C SER A 130 7.57 -9.43 -3.55
N LEU A 131 7.48 -8.37 -4.36
CA LEU A 131 8.63 -7.65 -4.90
C LEU A 131 9.46 -7.01 -3.79
N GLY A 132 8.82 -6.46 -2.75
CA GLY A 132 9.52 -5.96 -1.56
C GLY A 132 10.30 -7.05 -0.84
N MET A 133 9.71 -8.25 -0.66
CA MET A 133 10.42 -9.41 -0.10
C MET A 133 11.62 -9.81 -0.99
N ALA A 134 11.45 -9.87 -2.30
CA ALA A 134 12.53 -10.18 -3.22
C ALA A 134 13.66 -9.13 -3.17
N ALA A 135 13.30 -7.84 -3.17
CA ALA A 135 14.26 -6.74 -3.06
C ALA A 135 15.06 -6.80 -1.74
N TYR A 136 14.45 -7.25 -0.65
CA TYR A 136 15.14 -7.46 0.62
C TYR A 136 16.17 -8.61 0.54
N TYR A 137 15.76 -9.76 -0.05
CA TYR A 137 16.63 -10.93 -0.16
C TYR A 137 17.76 -10.74 -1.17
N TYR A 138 17.50 -10.05 -2.25
CA TYR A 138 18.46 -9.77 -3.32
C TYR A 138 18.93 -8.32 -3.32
N LYS A 139 19.07 -7.72 -2.10
CA LYS A 139 19.35 -6.30 -1.94
C LYS A 139 20.54 -5.83 -2.77
N LYS A 140 21.65 -6.58 -2.74
CA LYS A 140 22.89 -6.21 -3.42
C LYS A 140 22.70 -6.21 -4.94
N GLU A 141 22.19 -7.30 -5.47
CA GLU A 141 21.93 -7.46 -6.90
C GLU A 141 20.91 -6.45 -7.40
N PHE A 142 19.90 -6.17 -6.59
CA PHE A 142 18.86 -5.19 -6.88
C PHE A 142 19.44 -3.77 -6.96
N LEU A 143 20.28 -3.36 -6.02
CA LEU A 143 20.92 -2.05 -6.03
C LEU A 143 21.90 -1.92 -7.22
N GLU A 144 22.67 -2.95 -7.52
CA GLU A 144 23.56 -2.97 -8.68
C GLU A 144 22.76 -2.87 -10.00
N TRP A 145 21.63 -3.56 -10.08
CA TRP A 145 20.74 -3.49 -11.24
C TRP A 145 20.16 -2.08 -11.42
N ILE A 146 19.67 -1.45 -10.35
CA ILE A 146 19.19 -0.06 -10.39
C ILE A 146 20.30 0.88 -10.84
N GLY A 147 21.50 0.76 -10.27
CA GLY A 147 22.65 1.58 -10.63
C GLY A 147 22.99 1.49 -12.12
N ARG A 148 23.01 0.28 -12.67
CA ARG A 148 23.27 0.04 -14.10
C ARG A 148 22.16 0.59 -15.01
N ASN A 149 20.89 0.49 -14.57
CA ASN A 149 19.73 0.87 -15.38
C ASN A 149 19.17 2.25 -15.02
N ARG A 150 19.89 3.06 -14.22
CA ARG A 150 19.41 4.34 -13.71
C ARG A 150 18.86 5.26 -14.79
N LYS A 151 19.57 5.41 -15.92
CA LYS A 151 19.14 6.27 -17.03
C LYS A 151 17.82 5.77 -17.62
N PHE A 152 17.70 4.47 -17.85
CA PHE A 152 16.47 3.83 -18.35
C PHE A 152 15.29 4.03 -17.37
N LEU A 153 15.50 3.86 -16.07
CA LEU A 153 14.47 4.09 -15.07
C LEU A 153 14.00 5.54 -15.03
N VAL A 154 14.93 6.51 -15.18
CA VAL A 154 14.58 7.94 -15.29
C VAL A 154 13.73 8.20 -16.55
N TRP A 155 14.09 7.61 -17.69
CA TRP A 155 13.28 7.73 -18.90
C TRP A 155 11.88 7.13 -18.72
N LEU A 156 11.78 5.99 -18.07
CA LEU A 156 10.47 5.41 -17.72
C LEU A 156 9.65 6.39 -16.85
N LEU A 157 10.24 7.02 -15.84
CA LEU A 157 9.54 8.01 -15.01
C LEU A 157 9.06 9.20 -15.83
N ILE A 158 9.89 9.74 -16.73
CA ILE A 158 9.54 10.86 -17.62
C ILE A 158 8.33 10.51 -18.50
N ILE A 159 8.21 9.25 -18.94
CA ILE A 159 7.09 8.79 -19.77
C ILE A 159 5.86 8.47 -18.91
N PHE A 160 6.03 7.77 -17.79
CA PHE A 160 4.91 7.29 -16.98
C PHE A 160 4.24 8.38 -16.14
N ILE A 161 4.97 9.40 -15.69
CA ILE A 161 4.39 10.51 -14.91
C ILE A 161 3.31 11.25 -15.72
N PRO A 162 3.59 11.75 -16.96
CA PRO A 162 2.55 12.36 -17.77
C PRO A 162 1.39 11.41 -18.11
N LEU A 163 1.71 10.15 -18.43
CA LEU A 163 0.68 9.15 -18.75
C LEU A 163 -0.29 8.92 -17.58
N VAL A 164 0.23 8.73 -16.38
CA VAL A 164 -0.59 8.59 -15.18
C VAL A 164 -1.37 9.88 -14.90
N THR A 165 -0.77 11.04 -15.11
CA THR A 165 -1.44 12.34 -14.93
C THR A 165 -2.62 12.48 -15.90
N VAL A 166 -2.44 12.15 -17.18
CA VAL A 166 -3.52 12.16 -18.17
C VAL A 166 -4.64 11.22 -17.76
N CYS A 167 -4.32 9.99 -17.35
CA CYS A 167 -5.31 9.02 -16.86
C CYS A 167 -6.13 9.56 -15.66
N TRP A 168 -5.47 10.28 -14.72
CA TRP A 168 -6.15 10.91 -13.60
C TRP A 168 -7.05 12.06 -14.03
N LEU A 169 -6.58 12.91 -14.97
CA LEU A 169 -7.37 14.00 -15.53
C LEU A 169 -8.60 13.48 -16.28
N GLU A 170 -8.45 12.42 -17.07
CA GLU A 170 -9.57 11.79 -17.77
C GLU A 170 -10.61 11.23 -16.78
N LYS A 171 -10.17 10.56 -15.74
CA LYS A 171 -11.08 10.08 -14.68
C LYS A 171 -11.85 11.25 -14.05
N TYR A 172 -11.21 12.37 -13.81
CA TYR A 172 -11.80 13.53 -13.14
C TYR A 172 -12.75 14.32 -14.04
N TYR A 173 -12.37 14.58 -15.31
CA TYR A 173 -13.11 15.45 -16.21
C TYR A 173 -14.09 14.72 -17.12
N TRP A 174 -13.72 13.55 -17.66
CA TRP A 174 -14.51 12.86 -18.69
C TRP A 174 -15.31 11.67 -18.21
N LYS A 175 -15.16 11.28 -16.95
CA LYS A 175 -15.95 10.20 -16.31
C LYS A 175 -15.99 8.86 -17.06
N THR A 176 -15.02 8.59 -17.93
CA THR A 176 -14.89 7.34 -18.68
C THR A 176 -14.30 6.23 -17.78
N TYR A 177 -15.14 5.66 -16.92
CA TYR A 177 -14.77 5.01 -15.66
C TYR A 177 -14.09 3.64 -15.75
N TYR A 178 -14.31 2.83 -16.78
CA TYR A 178 -14.05 1.40 -16.62
C TYR A 178 -12.71 0.89 -17.21
N ILE A 179 -12.36 1.28 -18.41
CA ILE A 179 -11.15 0.76 -19.09
C ILE A 179 -9.90 1.45 -18.55
N LEU A 180 -9.97 2.76 -18.35
CA LEU A 180 -8.85 3.55 -17.85
C LEU A 180 -8.50 3.20 -16.41
N GLU A 181 -9.47 2.94 -15.53
CA GLU A 181 -9.18 2.54 -14.15
C GLU A 181 -8.46 1.18 -14.08
N PHE A 182 -8.81 0.25 -14.97
CA PHE A 182 -8.13 -1.03 -15.06
C PHE A 182 -6.67 -0.89 -15.46
N ILE A 183 -6.35 0.07 -16.34
CA ILE A 183 -4.98 0.35 -16.81
C ILE A 183 -4.24 1.32 -15.88
N CYS A 184 -4.90 2.38 -15.42
CA CYS A 184 -4.28 3.44 -14.62
C CYS A 184 -3.80 2.95 -13.27
N PHE A 185 -4.52 2.04 -12.61
CA PHE A 185 -4.12 1.54 -11.30
C PHE A 185 -2.79 0.76 -11.34
N PRO A 186 -2.60 -0.24 -12.22
CA PRO A 186 -1.30 -0.91 -12.35
C PRO A 186 -0.17 0.04 -12.77
N LEU A 187 -0.42 0.97 -13.69
CA LEU A 187 0.57 1.96 -14.12
C LEU A 187 1.01 2.86 -12.97
N ASN A 188 0.07 3.34 -12.17
CA ASN A 188 0.35 4.16 -11.00
C ASN A 188 1.18 3.37 -9.96
N MET A 189 0.81 2.12 -9.68
CA MET A 189 1.57 1.26 -8.77
C MET A 189 2.98 0.96 -9.32
N PHE A 190 3.12 0.76 -10.62
CA PHE A 190 4.41 0.55 -11.26
C PHE A 190 5.30 1.80 -11.15
N LEU A 191 4.74 2.99 -11.39
CA LEU A 191 5.40 4.27 -11.19
C LEU A 191 5.93 4.42 -9.75
N TYR A 192 5.07 4.18 -8.75
CA TYR A 192 5.48 4.22 -7.35
C TYR A 192 6.56 3.20 -7.02
N THR A 193 6.49 2.00 -7.59
CA THR A 193 7.53 0.97 -7.39
C THR A 193 8.88 1.43 -7.90
N ILE A 194 8.93 2.06 -9.09
CA ILE A 194 10.17 2.63 -9.65
C ILE A 194 10.68 3.78 -8.78
N LEU A 195 9.80 4.69 -8.37
CA LEU A 195 10.17 5.82 -7.51
C LEU A 195 10.76 5.34 -6.17
N ILE A 196 10.10 4.39 -5.51
CA ILE A 196 10.57 3.82 -4.23
C ILE A 196 11.91 3.12 -4.43
N ALA A 197 12.06 2.34 -5.50
CA ALA A 197 13.31 1.66 -5.82
C ALA A 197 14.47 2.66 -6.01
N MET A 198 14.23 3.76 -6.74
CA MET A 198 15.23 4.80 -6.96
C MET A 198 15.53 5.59 -5.68
N LEU A 199 14.53 5.88 -4.85
CA LEU A 199 14.72 6.52 -3.55
C LEU A 199 15.53 5.62 -2.62
N PHE A 200 15.25 4.32 -2.61
CA PHE A 200 16.01 3.36 -1.82
C PHE A 200 17.48 3.28 -2.26
N TYR A 201 17.73 3.23 -3.56
CA TYR A 201 19.09 3.29 -4.12
C TYR A 201 19.82 4.58 -3.70
N HIS A 202 19.12 5.72 -3.81
CA HIS A 202 19.70 7.02 -3.44
C HIS A 202 19.95 7.14 -1.94
N SER A 203 19.09 6.57 -1.09
CA SER A 203 19.26 6.59 0.37
C SER A 203 20.53 5.84 0.83
N GLU A 204 20.88 4.76 0.16
CA GLU A 204 22.13 4.04 0.43
C GLU A 204 23.37 4.88 0.06
N ASP A 205 23.29 5.71 -0.98
CA ASP A 205 24.37 6.64 -1.35
C ASP A 205 24.45 7.84 -0.37
N ILE A 206 23.32 8.35 0.11
CA ILE A 206 23.25 9.40 1.14
C ILE A 206 23.83 8.89 2.47
N ASP A 207 23.60 7.64 2.81
CA ASP A 207 24.12 7.05 4.06
C ASP A 207 25.65 7.05 4.12
N ARG A 208 26.30 7.03 2.96
CA ARG A 208 27.76 7.13 2.82
C ARG A 208 28.30 8.56 2.86
N LYS A 209 27.51 9.58 2.49
CA LYS A 209 27.99 10.94 2.17
C LYS A 209 27.71 12.02 3.21
N ASN A 210 26.89 11.77 4.26
CA ASN A 210 26.63 12.78 5.28
C ASN A 210 25.44 13.75 4.99
N THR A 211 24.75 14.20 5.94
CA THR A 211 24.48 14.79 7.19
C THR A 211 23.11 15.46 7.28
N LEU A 212 22.84 16.59 6.62
CA LEU A 212 21.54 17.30 6.69
C LEU A 212 20.45 16.56 5.90
N GLN A 213 20.76 16.13 4.69
CA GLN A 213 19.83 15.36 3.85
C GLN A 213 19.45 14.03 4.52
N LYS A 214 20.43 13.31 5.10
CA LYS A 214 20.18 12.09 5.85
C LYS A 214 19.26 12.32 7.04
N ARG A 215 19.53 13.34 7.85
CA ARG A 215 18.69 13.69 8.99
C ARG A 215 17.27 14.04 8.55
N PHE A 216 17.13 14.81 7.48
CA PHE A 216 15.82 15.17 6.92
C PHE A 216 15.04 13.97 6.41
N VAL A 217 15.69 13.07 5.64
CA VAL A 217 15.06 11.85 5.12
C VAL A 217 14.67 10.91 6.26
N LEU A 218 15.54 10.71 7.26
CA LEU A 218 15.22 9.90 8.43
C LEU A 218 14.08 10.53 9.26
N TYR A 219 14.09 11.84 9.42
CA TYR A 219 13.02 12.56 10.11
C TYR A 219 11.68 12.36 9.38
N LEU A 220 11.63 12.63 8.08
CA LEU A 220 10.42 12.39 7.28
C LEU A 220 9.99 10.93 7.32
N GLY A 221 10.92 9.99 7.23
CA GLY A 221 10.63 8.56 7.32
C GLY A 221 9.99 8.17 8.66
N ASN A 222 10.52 8.68 9.76
CA ASN A 222 9.98 8.39 11.10
C ASN A 222 8.58 8.98 11.33
N TYR A 223 8.26 10.11 10.71
CA TYR A 223 6.97 10.79 10.86
C TYR A 223 6.00 10.56 9.69
N SER A 224 6.44 9.91 8.60
CA SER A 224 5.64 9.69 7.39
C SER A 224 4.31 9.00 7.67
N PHE A 225 4.30 8.06 8.60
CA PHE A 225 3.09 7.36 9.01
C PHE A 225 2.10 8.29 9.72
N GLY A 226 2.56 9.13 10.63
CA GLY A 226 1.72 10.14 11.28
C GLY A 226 1.19 11.18 10.28
N ILE A 227 2.03 11.64 9.37
CA ILE A 227 1.63 12.56 8.28
C ILE A 227 0.56 11.90 7.41
N PHE A 228 0.75 10.62 7.03
CA PHE A 228 -0.25 9.86 6.28
C PHE A 228 -1.59 9.75 7.01
N LEU A 229 -1.58 9.60 8.32
CA LEU A 229 -2.80 9.49 9.10
C LEU A 229 -3.57 10.81 9.22
N ILE A 230 -2.88 11.94 9.33
CA ILE A 230 -3.48 13.23 9.68
C ILE A 230 -3.74 14.14 8.47
N HIS A 231 -3.14 13.89 7.29
CA HIS A 231 -3.18 14.85 6.17
C HIS A 231 -4.61 15.19 5.70
N ILE A 232 -5.52 14.23 5.69
CA ILE A 232 -6.93 14.46 5.31
C ILE A 232 -7.65 15.32 6.35
N PHE A 233 -7.31 15.19 7.63
CA PHE A 233 -7.87 16.05 8.68
C PHE A 233 -7.55 17.52 8.41
N PHE A 234 -6.31 17.84 8.00
CA PHE A 234 -5.98 19.20 7.59
C PHE A 234 -6.71 19.65 6.33
N MET A 235 -6.99 18.75 5.40
CA MET A 235 -7.82 19.10 4.24
C MET A 235 -9.24 19.48 4.66
N TYR A 236 -9.84 18.78 5.60
CA TYR A 236 -11.16 19.14 6.17
C TYR A 236 -11.16 20.51 6.86
N LEU A 237 -10.05 20.92 7.50
CA LEU A 237 -9.97 22.22 8.15
C LEU A 237 -9.76 23.38 7.15
N CYS A 238 -9.36 23.10 5.92
CA CYS A 238 -9.07 24.09 4.87
C CYS A 238 -10.23 24.27 3.88
N THR A 239 -11.26 23.44 3.94
CA THR A 239 -12.50 23.55 3.10
C THR A 239 -13.62 24.18 3.88
#